data_303fbb1cfe75e9340925e2900ab3c9ef
#
_entry.id   303fbb1cfe75e9340925e2900ab3c9ef
#
_cell.length_a   1.000
_cell.length_b   1.000
_cell.length_c   1.000
_cell.angle_alpha   90.00
_cell.angle_beta   90.00
_cell.angle_gamma   90.00
#
_symmetry.space_group_name_H-M   'P 1'
#
loop_
_entity.id
_entity.type
_entity.pdbx_description
1 polymer ?
#
loop_
_entity_poly.entity_id
_entity_poly.type
_entity_poly.pdbx_seq_one_letter_code
_entity_poly.pdbx_strand_id
1 'polypeptide(L)'
;MTKKILTAGLGKPMPLDETTILEQVDKSEDWSSASVFVLGGVRKSLEGKLRFRIRKVSHVDGDLGKELRKHIGKYSGFRFKFFRSTRNAYDKECQIYHAFRPIENVVHPIRPKNTKFVCSVADCTGPD
;
A
#
# COMPACT_ATOMS: atom_id res chain seq x y z
N MET A 1 10.37 -11.10 -10.88
CA MET A 1 10.57 -10.06 -9.84
C MET A 1 10.22 -10.65 -8.48
N THR A 2 11.08 -10.47 -7.51
CA THR A 2 10.86 -11.00 -6.16
C THR A 2 9.91 -10.09 -5.37
N LYS A 3 9.26 -10.64 -4.34
CA LYS A 3 8.40 -9.87 -3.45
C LYS A 3 9.16 -8.71 -2.79
N LYS A 4 10.42 -8.95 -2.43
CA LYS A 4 11.26 -7.91 -1.83
C LYS A 4 11.43 -6.71 -2.76
N ILE A 5 11.64 -6.95 -4.05
CA ILE A 5 11.79 -5.88 -5.03
C ILE A 5 10.47 -5.11 -5.19
N LEU A 6 9.34 -5.81 -5.20
CA LEU A 6 8.03 -5.17 -5.34
C LEU A 6 7.74 -4.18 -4.21
N THR A 7 8.21 -4.46 -2.98
CA THR A 7 7.95 -3.60 -1.83
C THR A 7 9.09 -2.62 -1.53
N ALA A 8 10.22 -2.72 -2.20
CA ALA A 8 11.42 -1.93 -1.89
C ALA A 8 11.15 -0.41 -1.87
N GLY A 9 10.29 0.08 -2.76
CA GLY A 9 9.98 1.50 -2.84
C GLY A 9 8.99 2.01 -1.81
N LEU A 10 8.39 1.12 -1.03
CA LEU A 10 7.37 1.50 -0.05
C LEU A 10 7.97 1.97 1.29
N GLY A 11 9.30 2.08 1.37
CA GLY A 11 9.95 2.45 2.61
C GLY A 11 9.92 1.34 3.65
N LYS A 12 10.38 1.65 4.85
CA LYS A 12 10.38 0.69 5.95
C LYS A 12 9.00 0.63 6.62
N PRO A 13 8.66 -0.48 7.28
CA PRO A 13 7.44 -0.53 8.08
C PRO A 13 7.47 0.49 9.22
N MET A 14 6.34 1.14 9.45
CA MET A 14 6.18 2.16 10.49
C MET A 14 4.94 1.87 11.31
N PRO A 15 4.92 2.32 12.59
CA PRO A 15 3.72 2.17 13.42
C PRO A 15 2.55 2.95 12.83
N LEU A 16 1.37 2.35 12.85
CA LEU A 16 0.15 3.03 12.37
C LEU A 16 -0.49 3.77 13.54
N ASP A 17 -0.03 4.98 13.76
CA ASP A 17 -0.54 5.86 14.81
C ASP A 17 -0.53 7.31 14.35
N GLU A 18 -1.21 8.17 15.12
CA GLU A 18 -1.38 9.58 14.77
C GLU A 18 -0.04 10.30 14.67
N THR A 19 0.86 10.06 15.59
CA THR A 19 2.17 10.73 15.61
C THR A 19 2.98 10.40 14.36
N THR A 20 3.03 9.13 14.00
CA THR A 20 3.78 8.67 12.82
C THR A 20 3.17 9.23 11.54
N ILE A 21 1.84 9.21 11.43
CA ILE A 21 1.16 9.75 10.24
C ILE A 21 1.48 11.25 10.11
N LEU A 22 1.37 11.99 11.20
CA LEU A 22 1.65 13.41 11.19
C LEU A 22 3.09 13.71 10.75
N GLU A 23 4.06 12.99 11.30
CA GLU A 23 5.47 13.25 11.05
C GLU A 23 5.99 12.72 9.71
N GLN A 24 5.50 11.56 9.28
CA GLN A 24 6.05 10.87 8.11
C GLN A 24 5.20 11.05 6.86
N VAL A 25 3.93 11.32 7.00
CA VAL A 25 3.00 11.42 5.86
C VAL A 25 2.56 12.85 5.64
N ASP A 26 1.94 13.48 6.65
CA ASP A 26 1.36 14.83 6.49
C ASP A 26 2.40 15.89 6.18
N LYS A 27 3.62 15.73 6.67
CA LYS A 27 4.71 16.68 6.42
C LYS A 27 5.43 16.44 5.09
N SER A 28 5.04 15.40 4.35
CA SER A 28 5.61 15.13 3.04
C SER A 28 5.10 16.16 2.03
N GLU A 29 5.98 16.61 1.16
CA GLU A 29 5.60 17.55 0.09
C GLU A 29 4.71 16.91 -0.97
N ASP A 30 4.68 15.59 -1.02
CA ASP A 30 3.94 14.84 -2.05
C ASP A 30 2.58 14.36 -1.57
N TRP A 31 2.09 14.84 -0.44
CA TRP A 31 0.85 14.31 0.16
C TRP A 31 -0.37 14.43 -0.76
N SER A 32 -0.35 15.37 -1.72
CA SER A 32 -1.46 15.56 -2.66
C SER A 32 -1.37 14.65 -3.88
N SER A 33 -0.28 13.90 -4.03
CA SER A 33 -0.08 12.99 -5.15
C SER A 33 -0.79 11.67 -4.90
N ALA A 34 -0.90 10.85 -5.95
CA ALA A 34 -1.38 9.49 -5.78
C ALA A 34 -0.41 8.70 -4.91
N SER A 35 -0.91 7.75 -4.16
CA SER A 35 -0.07 6.95 -3.28
C SER A 35 -0.58 5.52 -3.20
N VAL A 36 0.34 4.62 -2.86
CA VAL A 36 0.03 3.23 -2.54
C VAL A 36 0.48 2.98 -1.11
N PHE A 37 -0.33 2.30 -0.35
CA PHE A 37 0.03 1.91 1.01
C PHE A 37 -0.35 0.46 1.26
N VAL A 38 0.39 -0.16 2.16
CA VAL A 38 0.08 -1.50 2.65
C VAL A 38 -0.12 -1.43 4.15
N LEU A 39 -1.09 -2.20 4.62
CA LEU A 39 -1.43 -2.28 6.04
C LEU A 39 -1.14 -3.68 6.53
N GLY A 40 -0.65 -3.79 7.75
CA GLY A 40 -0.36 -5.09 8.31
C GLY A 40 0.23 -4.98 9.71
N GLY A 41 1.07 -5.95 10.04
CA GLY A 41 1.69 -5.99 11.33
C GLY A 41 3.09 -6.55 11.26
N VAL A 42 3.89 -6.19 12.28
CA VAL A 42 5.24 -6.70 12.42
C VAL A 42 5.18 -7.99 13.22
N ARG A 43 5.79 -9.03 12.70
CA ARG A 43 5.95 -10.30 13.41
C ARG A 43 7.41 -10.58 13.65
N LYS A 44 7.69 -11.11 14.83
CA LYS A 44 9.03 -11.55 15.18
C LYS A 44 9.16 -13.03 14.82
N SER A 45 10.14 -13.36 13.98
CA SER A 45 10.41 -14.76 13.64
C SER A 45 11.04 -15.50 14.82
N LEU A 46 11.13 -16.82 14.71
CA LEU A 46 11.82 -17.63 15.72
C LEU A 46 13.28 -17.23 15.90
N GLU A 47 13.88 -16.67 14.87
CA GLU A 47 15.27 -16.19 14.89
C GLU A 47 15.39 -14.76 15.44
N GLY A 48 14.30 -14.17 15.87
CA GLY A 48 14.29 -12.81 16.40
C GLY A 48 14.23 -11.71 15.35
N LYS A 49 14.09 -12.04 14.08
CA LYS A 49 13.98 -11.04 13.02
C LYS A 49 12.57 -10.50 12.93
N LEU A 50 12.45 -9.18 12.76
CA LEU A 50 11.16 -8.56 12.55
C LEU A 50 10.79 -8.63 11.07
N ARG A 51 9.56 -9.07 10.78
CA ARG A 51 9.03 -9.11 9.42
C ARG A 51 7.68 -8.44 9.38
N PHE A 52 7.46 -7.65 8.35
CA PHE A 52 6.18 -6.99 8.13
C PHE A 52 5.31 -7.88 7.25
N ARG A 53 4.12 -8.24 7.76
CA ARG A 53 3.17 -9.04 7.03
C ARG A 53 2.09 -8.16 6.45
N ILE A 54 1.98 -8.15 5.12
CA ILE A 54 0.98 -7.35 4.40
C ILE A 54 -0.37 -8.05 4.50
N ARG A 55 -1.36 -7.33 5.02
CA ARG A 55 -2.73 -7.82 5.11
C ARG A 55 -3.67 -7.13 4.14
N LYS A 56 -3.33 -5.92 3.69
CA LYS A 56 -4.13 -5.16 2.75
C LYS A 56 -3.23 -4.23 1.95
N VAL A 57 -3.54 -4.05 0.67
CA VAL A 57 -2.93 -3.03 -0.18
C VAL A 57 -4.02 -2.16 -0.75
N SER A 58 -3.75 -0.87 -0.88
CA SER A 58 -4.71 0.07 -1.44
C SER A 58 -3.98 1.25 -2.07
N HIS A 59 -4.70 2.06 -2.85
CA HIS A 59 -4.18 3.31 -3.36
C HIS A 59 -5.10 4.46 -2.97
N VAL A 60 -4.56 5.67 -2.96
CA VAL A 60 -5.30 6.89 -2.64
C VAL A 60 -4.92 7.96 -3.66
N ASP A 61 -5.93 8.63 -4.21
CA ASP A 61 -5.73 9.78 -5.08
C ASP A 61 -6.03 11.04 -4.26
N GLY A 62 -5.10 11.42 -3.39
CA GLY A 62 -5.31 12.58 -2.54
C GLY A 62 -4.67 12.40 -1.17
N ASP A 63 -5.43 12.72 -0.14
CA ASP A 63 -4.93 12.79 1.23
C ASP A 63 -4.69 11.40 1.84
N LEU A 64 -3.44 10.93 1.74
CA LEU A 64 -3.04 9.66 2.30
C LEU A 64 -3.19 9.64 3.82
N GLY A 65 -2.82 10.73 4.49
CA GLY A 65 -2.92 10.78 5.96
C GLY A 65 -4.35 10.57 6.44
N LYS A 66 -5.31 11.21 5.77
CA LYS A 66 -6.73 11.03 6.10
C LYS A 66 -7.16 9.57 5.94
N GLU A 67 -6.72 8.94 4.86
CA GLU A 67 -7.07 7.54 4.62
C GLU A 67 -6.44 6.60 5.66
N LEU A 68 -5.16 6.82 5.98
CA LEU A 68 -4.47 5.99 6.98
C LEU A 68 -5.12 6.09 8.36
N ARG A 69 -5.60 7.28 8.74
CA ARG A 69 -6.23 7.48 10.05
C ARG A 69 -7.47 6.63 10.25
N LYS A 70 -8.16 6.27 9.17
CA LYS A 70 -9.33 5.38 9.25
C LYS A 70 -8.97 3.99 9.72
N HIS A 71 -7.69 3.62 9.63
CA HIS A 71 -7.24 2.26 9.94
C HIS A 71 -6.49 2.17 11.27
N ILE A 72 -6.29 3.29 11.97
CA ILE A 72 -5.64 3.27 13.28
C ILE A 72 -6.45 2.37 14.22
N GLY A 73 -5.73 1.47 14.90
CA GLY A 73 -6.36 0.49 15.79
C GLY A 73 -6.75 -0.81 15.10
N LYS A 74 -6.81 -0.84 13.77
CA LYS A 74 -7.13 -2.06 13.02
C LYS A 74 -5.88 -2.81 12.60
N TYR A 75 -4.78 -2.10 12.40
CA TYR A 75 -3.48 -2.68 12.01
C TYR A 75 -2.40 -2.01 12.84
N SER A 76 -1.31 -2.72 13.09
CA SER A 76 -0.23 -2.17 13.90
C SER A 76 0.79 -1.40 13.08
N GLY A 77 0.84 -1.59 11.76
CA GLY A 77 1.84 -0.94 10.95
C GLY A 77 1.42 -0.71 9.51
N PHE A 78 2.21 0.09 8.83
CA PHE A 78 1.99 0.42 7.43
C PHE A 78 3.29 0.74 6.72
N ARG A 79 3.24 0.71 5.38
CA ARG A 79 4.31 1.18 4.48
C ARG A 79 3.62 1.94 3.37
N PHE A 80 4.31 2.90 2.75
CA PHE A 80 3.70 3.69 1.69
C PHE A 80 4.71 4.25 0.71
N LYS A 81 4.21 4.71 -0.43
CA LYS A 81 4.99 5.46 -1.41
C LYS A 81 4.07 6.38 -2.19
N PHE A 82 4.55 7.60 -2.45
CA PHE A 82 3.88 8.53 -3.35
C PHE A 82 4.30 8.28 -4.80
N PHE A 83 3.36 8.50 -5.71
CA PHE A 83 3.58 8.35 -7.15
C PHE A 83 3.15 9.63 -7.86
N ARG A 84 3.79 9.91 -8.99
CA ARG A 84 3.45 11.09 -9.78
C ARG A 84 2.14 10.95 -10.55
N SER A 85 1.70 9.72 -10.80
CA SER A 85 0.46 9.49 -11.54
C SER A 85 -0.39 8.44 -10.86
N THR A 86 -1.71 8.58 -11.06
CA THR A 86 -2.66 7.59 -10.55
C THR A 86 -2.45 6.24 -11.22
N ARG A 87 -2.02 6.23 -12.48
CA ARG A 87 -1.74 5.00 -13.19
C ARG A 87 -0.61 4.22 -12.56
N ASN A 88 0.50 4.91 -12.24
CA ASN A 88 1.64 4.25 -11.61
C ASN A 88 1.28 3.71 -10.23
N ALA A 89 0.46 4.43 -9.48
CA ALA A 89 -0.02 3.95 -8.18
C ALA A 89 -0.89 2.71 -8.37
N TYR A 90 -1.82 2.74 -9.31
CA TYR A 90 -2.67 1.59 -9.58
C TYR A 90 -1.86 0.36 -10.02
N ASP A 91 -0.88 0.57 -10.92
CA ASP A 91 0.00 -0.53 -11.38
C ASP A 91 0.74 -1.16 -10.19
N LYS A 92 1.24 -0.33 -9.28
CA LYS A 92 1.95 -0.83 -8.09
C LYS A 92 1.03 -1.60 -7.16
N GLU A 93 -0.17 -1.09 -6.97
CA GLU A 93 -1.18 -1.77 -6.16
C GLU A 93 -1.49 -3.14 -6.73
N CYS A 94 -1.69 -3.23 -8.04
CA CYS A 94 -1.95 -4.50 -8.72
C CYS A 94 -0.79 -5.48 -8.56
N GLN A 95 0.44 -5.02 -8.72
CA GLN A 95 1.62 -5.86 -8.56
C GLN A 95 1.69 -6.46 -7.16
N ILE A 96 1.47 -5.63 -6.14
CA ILE A 96 1.50 -6.08 -4.75
C ILE A 96 0.34 -7.04 -4.48
N TYR A 97 -0.85 -6.73 -4.96
CA TYR A 97 -2.02 -7.60 -4.80
C TYR A 97 -1.74 -9.00 -5.36
N HIS A 98 -1.23 -9.08 -6.59
CA HIS A 98 -0.98 -10.38 -7.22
C HIS A 98 0.17 -11.14 -6.58
N ALA A 99 1.21 -10.43 -6.12
CA ALA A 99 2.38 -11.08 -5.53
C ALA A 99 2.11 -11.61 -4.12
N PHE A 100 1.39 -10.84 -3.31
CA PHE A 100 1.19 -11.16 -1.89
C PHE A 100 -0.17 -11.74 -1.57
N ARG A 101 -1.17 -11.53 -2.42
CA ARG A 101 -2.56 -11.97 -2.16
C ARG A 101 -2.98 -11.61 -0.73
N PRO A 102 -2.96 -10.31 -0.36
CA PRO A 102 -3.26 -9.92 1.02
C PRO A 102 -4.64 -10.42 1.44
N ILE A 103 -4.72 -10.99 2.64
CA ILE A 103 -5.91 -11.69 3.09
C ILE A 103 -7.17 -10.81 3.10
N GLU A 104 -7.01 -9.50 3.28
CA GLU A 104 -8.16 -8.60 3.34
C GLU A 104 -8.50 -7.95 2.01
N ASN A 105 -7.73 -8.22 0.97
CA ASN A 105 -8.10 -7.83 -0.40
C ASN A 105 -8.88 -8.96 -1.05
N VAL A 106 -10.15 -9.09 -0.70
CA VAL A 106 -10.99 -10.20 -1.21
C VAL A 106 -11.34 -10.03 -2.68
N VAL A 107 -11.21 -8.82 -3.22
CA VAL A 107 -11.43 -8.55 -4.63
C VAL A 107 -10.21 -7.84 -5.22
N HIS A 108 -10.06 -7.94 -6.53
CA HIS A 108 -9.00 -7.25 -7.25
C HIS A 108 -9.07 -5.72 -7.00
N PRO A 109 -7.92 -5.02 -6.93
CA PRO A 109 -7.94 -3.56 -6.75
C PRO A 109 -8.82 -2.87 -7.80
N ILE A 110 -9.59 -1.89 -7.34
CA ILE A 110 -10.50 -1.14 -8.20
C ILE A 110 -9.73 -0.01 -8.88
N ARG A 111 -9.90 0.13 -10.19
CA ARG A 111 -9.26 1.21 -10.92
C ARG A 111 -9.78 2.58 -10.44
N PRO A 112 -8.95 3.64 -10.54
CA PRO A 112 -9.40 4.98 -10.19
C PRO A 112 -10.61 5.40 -11.02
N LYS A 113 -11.47 6.26 -10.43
CA LYS A 113 -12.66 6.76 -11.11
C LYS A 113 -12.32 7.46 -12.42
N ASN A 114 -13.18 7.30 -13.40
CA ASN A 114 -13.05 7.95 -14.71
C ASN A 114 -11.80 7.52 -15.48
N THR A 115 -11.27 6.34 -15.18
CA THR A 115 -10.13 5.78 -15.92
C THR A 115 -10.51 4.47 -16.59
N LYS A 116 -9.74 4.10 -17.61
CA LYS A 116 -9.86 2.81 -18.28
C LYS A 116 -8.61 1.97 -18.03
N PHE A 117 -7.90 2.24 -16.95
CA PHE A 117 -6.69 1.50 -16.62
C PHE A 117 -7.01 0.02 -16.43
N VAL A 118 -6.12 -0.82 -16.92
CA VAL A 118 -6.22 -2.26 -16.71
C VAL A 118 -5.00 -2.72 -15.90
N CYS A 119 -5.17 -3.84 -15.22
CA CYS A 119 -4.06 -4.40 -14.44
C CYS A 119 -2.90 -4.75 -15.38
N SER A 120 -1.70 -4.31 -15.02
CA SER A 120 -0.49 -4.54 -15.82
C SER A 120 0.13 -5.91 -15.59
N VAL A 121 -0.38 -6.70 -14.64
CA VAL A 121 0.17 -8.02 -14.32
C VAL A 121 -0.24 -9.03 -15.38
N ALA A 122 0.73 -9.81 -15.88
CA ALA A 122 0.47 -10.83 -16.87
C ALA A 122 -0.54 -11.86 -16.36
N ASP A 123 -1.36 -12.34 -17.27
CA ASP A 123 -2.40 -13.34 -17.00
C ASP A 123 -3.52 -12.88 -16.04
N CYS A 124 -3.56 -11.60 -15.71
CA CYS A 124 -4.64 -11.06 -14.92
C CYS A 124 -5.85 -10.76 -15.82
N THR A 125 -7.04 -11.17 -15.36
CA THR A 125 -8.28 -10.84 -16.07
C THR A 125 -8.74 -9.40 -15.81
N GLY A 126 -8.06 -8.70 -14.94
CA GLY A 126 -8.34 -7.31 -14.65
C GLY A 126 -9.46 -7.11 -13.64
N PRO A 127 -9.66 -5.87 -13.22
CA PRO A 127 -10.81 -5.53 -12.37
C PRO A 127 -12.05 -5.50 -13.26
N ASP A 128 -13.09 -6.06 -12.78
CA ASP A 128 -14.39 -6.06 -13.49
C ASP A 128 -15.33 -5.04 -12.89
#